data_f72372d8aa5f45e01d115a9c1675980d
#
_entry.id   f72372d8aa5f45e01d115a9c1675980d
#
_cell.length_a   1.000
_cell.length_b   1.000
_cell.length_c   1.000
_cell.angle_alpha   90.00
_cell.angle_beta   90.00
_cell.angle_gamma   90.00
#
_symmetry.space_group_name_H-M   'P 1'
#
loop_
_entity.id
_entity.type
_entity.pdbx_description
1 polymer ?
#
loop_
_entity_poly.entity_id
_entity_poly.type
_entity_poly.pdbx_seq_one_letter_code
_entity_poly.pdbx_strand_id
1 'polypeptide(L)'
;ESESQSLTLDLFENGTHLTGKYCFITNDGNRIDCAEDNDRNINGIIKDNVGVVSFESTFGSVGEATLSVGKDTLIFTINNDMPFINANMSVPKVIFFKRAMQNITKKSYEECDNDETLIALCELSGAEKKWQYFFANNENKSRYLLKKVDTGAVELEVNFDVKNKLKRWLDLSTYTTYFGFNKGAYSYILGVPEEKPGAVAFLDIKKNGKTISAKECSSNSFGEKNIKIDSIEDVLDSSIRDNDFKFP
;
A
#
# COMPACT_ATOMS: atom_id res chain seq x y z
N GLU A 1 25.81 8.77 16.57
CA GLU A 1 24.38 8.90 16.25
C GLU A 1 24.23 8.39 14.83
N SER A 2 23.51 7.27 14.63
CA SER A 2 23.26 6.74 13.31
C SER A 2 22.18 7.61 12.67
N GLU A 3 22.52 8.29 11.57
CA GLU A 3 21.52 8.90 10.70
C GLU A 3 20.46 7.85 10.38
N SER A 4 19.19 8.19 10.58
CA SER A 4 18.11 7.29 10.22
C SER A 4 18.01 7.25 8.69
N GLN A 5 18.46 6.16 8.11
CA GLN A 5 18.36 5.88 6.68
C GLN A 5 17.37 4.75 6.47
N SER A 6 16.51 4.87 5.49
CA SER A 6 15.64 3.79 5.06
C SER A 6 15.69 3.63 3.55
N LEU A 7 15.86 2.40 3.09
CA LEU A 7 15.72 2.04 1.69
C LEU A 7 14.69 0.93 1.58
N THR A 8 13.66 1.17 0.80
CA THR A 8 12.61 0.20 0.50
C THR A 8 12.65 -0.19 -0.97
N LEU A 9 12.28 -1.41 -1.28
CA LEU A 9 12.16 -1.95 -2.64
C LEU A 9 10.80 -2.63 -2.78
N ASP A 10 10.04 -2.23 -3.79
CA ASP A 10 8.86 -2.94 -4.27
C ASP A 10 9.16 -3.53 -5.63
N LEU A 11 9.17 -4.86 -5.73
CA LEU A 11 9.59 -5.57 -6.94
C LEU A 11 8.45 -6.48 -7.42
N PHE A 12 8.20 -6.44 -8.72
CA PHE A 12 7.20 -7.23 -9.41
C PHE A 12 7.87 -8.06 -10.51
N GLU A 13 7.66 -9.35 -10.47
CA GLU A 13 8.16 -10.31 -11.46
C GLU A 13 7.02 -10.74 -12.41
N ASN A 14 7.28 -10.64 -13.71
CA ASN A 14 6.39 -11.15 -14.74
C ASN A 14 7.22 -11.96 -15.76
N GLY A 15 7.22 -13.28 -15.59
CA GLY A 15 8.09 -14.18 -16.32
C GLY A 15 9.56 -13.93 -15.99
N THR A 16 10.35 -13.49 -16.96
CA THR A 16 11.75 -13.09 -16.76
C THR A 16 11.92 -11.58 -16.56
N HIS A 17 10.86 -10.80 -16.69
CA HIS A 17 10.92 -9.36 -16.48
C HIS A 17 10.76 -9.00 -15.01
N LEU A 18 11.61 -8.11 -14.51
CA LEU A 18 11.55 -7.54 -13.18
C LEU A 18 11.36 -6.03 -13.30
N THR A 19 10.31 -5.54 -12.69
CA THR A 19 10.04 -4.09 -12.59
C THR A 19 9.75 -3.73 -11.15
N GLY A 20 9.91 -2.46 -10.79
CA GLY A 20 9.62 -2.06 -9.44
C GLY A 20 9.93 -0.61 -9.15
N LYS A 21 9.88 -0.28 -7.89
CA LYS A 21 10.30 1.03 -7.39
C LYS A 21 11.18 0.89 -6.16
N TYR A 22 12.09 1.83 -6.00
CA TYR A 22 12.76 2.05 -4.73
C TYR A 22 12.35 3.41 -4.15
N CYS A 23 12.46 3.50 -2.84
CA CYS A 23 12.39 4.75 -2.11
C CYS A 23 13.53 4.79 -1.11
N PHE A 24 14.41 5.77 -1.25
CA PHE A 24 15.56 5.96 -0.38
C PHE A 24 15.42 7.29 0.36
N ILE A 25 15.37 7.20 1.68
CA ILE A 25 15.25 8.36 2.57
C ILE A 25 16.50 8.39 3.45
N THR A 26 17.16 9.52 3.51
CA THR A 26 18.36 9.73 4.32
C THR A 26 18.33 11.09 5.03
N ASN A 27 19.32 11.34 5.87
CA ASN A 27 19.47 12.60 6.56
C ASN A 27 18.21 13.00 7.36
N ASP A 28 17.69 12.04 8.14
CA ASP A 28 16.48 12.18 8.97
C ASP A 28 15.26 12.71 8.20
N GLY A 29 15.09 12.25 6.94
CA GLY A 29 13.98 12.65 6.09
C GLY A 29 14.20 13.91 5.25
N ASN A 30 15.35 14.57 5.39
CA ASN A 30 15.66 15.78 4.61
C ASN A 30 16.13 15.50 3.17
N ARG A 31 16.40 14.24 2.85
CA ARG A 31 16.79 13.80 1.51
C ARG A 31 15.96 12.59 1.12
N ILE A 32 15.14 12.76 0.10
CA ILE A 32 14.18 11.75 -0.36
C ILE A 32 14.39 11.52 -1.86
N ASP A 33 14.65 10.28 -2.23
CA ASP A 33 14.75 9.81 -3.60
C ASP A 33 13.78 8.64 -3.79
N CYS A 34 12.56 8.96 -4.17
CA CYS A 34 11.46 8.01 -4.28
C CYS A 34 10.73 8.22 -5.62
N ALA A 35 10.41 7.14 -6.33
CA ALA A 35 9.52 7.22 -7.47
C ALA A 35 8.13 7.72 -7.04
N GLU A 36 7.46 8.44 -7.92
CA GLU A 36 6.05 8.80 -7.73
C GLU A 36 5.17 7.54 -7.70
N ASP A 37 3.97 7.65 -7.13
CA ASP A 37 3.11 6.49 -6.82
C ASP A 37 2.86 5.55 -8.01
N ASN A 38 2.79 6.09 -9.23
CA ASN A 38 2.52 5.31 -10.45
C ASN A 38 3.76 5.04 -11.30
N ASP A 39 4.93 5.53 -10.90
CA ASP A 39 6.16 5.36 -11.65
C ASP A 39 6.97 4.17 -11.13
N ARG A 40 7.57 3.46 -12.06
CA ARG A 40 8.51 2.37 -11.78
C ARG A 40 9.90 2.81 -12.18
N ASN A 41 10.75 3.01 -11.20
CA ASN A 41 12.13 3.45 -11.40
C ASN A 41 13.16 2.31 -11.35
N ILE A 42 12.70 1.05 -11.29
CA ILE A 42 13.52 -0.16 -11.43
C ILE A 42 13.01 -0.97 -12.61
N ASN A 43 13.92 -1.39 -13.49
CA ASN A 43 13.63 -2.25 -14.64
C ASN A 43 14.79 -3.22 -14.88
N GLY A 44 14.49 -4.47 -15.22
CA GLY A 44 15.51 -5.47 -15.48
C GLY A 44 14.98 -6.85 -15.81
N ILE A 45 15.87 -7.82 -15.67
CA ILE A 45 15.57 -9.23 -15.90
C ILE A 45 15.99 -10.06 -14.68
N ILE A 46 15.26 -11.14 -14.43
CA ILE A 46 15.57 -12.11 -13.39
C ILE A 46 15.54 -13.52 -13.98
N LYS A 47 16.49 -14.33 -13.57
CA LYS A 47 16.59 -15.75 -13.93
C LYS A 47 17.25 -16.52 -12.78
N ASP A 48 16.67 -17.64 -12.42
CA ASP A 48 17.20 -18.53 -11.36
C ASP A 48 17.51 -17.79 -10.04
N ASN A 49 16.60 -16.88 -9.63
CA ASN A 49 16.73 -16.03 -8.44
C ASN A 49 17.87 -14.99 -8.49
N VAL A 50 18.46 -14.77 -9.65
CA VAL A 50 19.45 -13.70 -9.85
C VAL A 50 18.90 -12.70 -10.86
N GLY A 51 18.81 -11.42 -10.46
CA GLY A 51 18.34 -10.34 -11.30
C GLY A 51 19.44 -9.33 -11.61
N VAL A 52 19.36 -8.74 -12.79
CA VAL A 52 20.15 -7.55 -13.16
C VAL A 52 19.17 -6.45 -13.51
N VAL A 53 19.28 -5.32 -12.82
CA VAL A 53 18.35 -4.20 -12.94
C VAL A 53 19.09 -2.90 -13.18
N SER A 54 18.45 -2.00 -13.94
CA SER A 54 18.71 -0.57 -13.91
C SER A 54 17.73 0.11 -12.96
N PHE A 55 18.18 1.17 -12.32
CA PHE A 55 17.33 2.02 -11.48
C PHE A 55 17.61 3.50 -11.74
N GLU A 56 16.57 4.31 -11.70
CA GLU A 56 16.64 5.74 -12.01
C GLU A 56 16.28 6.58 -10.80
N SER A 57 17.13 7.56 -10.48
CA SER A 57 16.92 8.52 -9.40
C SER A 57 16.05 9.70 -9.86
N THR A 58 15.21 10.22 -8.98
CA THR A 58 14.48 11.46 -9.20
C THR A 58 15.40 12.69 -9.35
N PHE A 59 16.65 12.57 -8.91
CA PHE A 59 17.71 13.58 -9.13
C PHE A 59 18.44 13.43 -10.48
N GLY A 60 17.98 12.50 -11.33
CA GLY A 60 18.61 12.14 -12.59
C GLY A 60 19.73 11.12 -12.42
N SER A 61 20.14 10.52 -13.49
CA SER A 61 21.11 9.41 -13.58
C SER A 61 20.50 8.03 -13.41
N VAL A 62 21.12 7.10 -14.11
CA VAL A 62 20.77 5.67 -14.09
C VAL A 62 21.86 4.90 -13.39
N GLY A 63 21.47 4.08 -12.45
CA GLY A 63 22.33 3.12 -11.76
C GLY A 63 22.08 1.69 -12.22
N GLU A 64 22.92 0.79 -11.78
CA GLU A 64 22.80 -0.64 -12.03
C GLU A 64 23.00 -1.43 -10.74
N ALA A 65 22.25 -2.50 -10.59
CA ALA A 65 22.39 -3.40 -9.47
C ALA A 65 22.14 -4.86 -9.87
N THR A 66 22.74 -5.75 -9.08
CA THR A 66 22.45 -7.18 -9.13
C THR A 66 21.64 -7.57 -7.91
N LEU A 67 20.60 -8.36 -8.13
CA LEU A 67 19.71 -8.90 -7.11
C LEU A 67 20.00 -10.39 -6.92
N SER A 68 20.08 -10.84 -5.68
CA SER A 68 20.06 -12.26 -5.35
C SER A 68 18.89 -12.52 -4.39
N VAL A 69 17.90 -13.26 -4.86
CA VAL A 69 16.64 -13.48 -4.16
C VAL A 69 16.70 -14.78 -3.39
N GLY A 70 16.62 -14.71 -2.07
CA GLY A 70 16.44 -15.85 -1.18
C GLY A 70 14.97 -16.03 -0.79
N LYS A 71 14.71 -16.98 0.12
CA LYS A 71 13.34 -17.26 0.57
C LYS A 71 12.67 -16.04 1.22
N ASP A 72 13.37 -15.41 2.17
CA ASP A 72 12.85 -14.27 2.94
C ASP A 72 13.83 -13.08 2.94
N THR A 73 14.83 -13.14 2.09
CA THR A 73 15.90 -12.14 1.98
C THR A 73 16.18 -11.80 0.53
N LEU A 74 16.61 -10.58 0.31
CA LEU A 74 17.13 -10.12 -0.97
C LEU A 74 18.44 -9.39 -0.72
N ILE A 75 19.46 -9.75 -1.50
CA ILE A 75 20.74 -9.05 -1.53
C ILE A 75 20.71 -8.14 -2.75
N PHE A 76 20.86 -6.86 -2.52
CA PHE A 76 20.95 -5.84 -3.56
C PHE A 76 22.40 -5.34 -3.62
N THR A 77 23.10 -5.67 -4.70
CA THR A 77 24.48 -5.25 -4.91
C THR A 77 24.52 -4.15 -5.95
N ILE A 78 24.91 -2.95 -5.55
CA ILE A 78 24.99 -1.78 -6.42
C ILE A 78 26.29 -1.88 -7.24
N ASN A 79 26.14 -2.00 -8.56
CA ASN A 79 27.24 -2.07 -9.51
C ASN A 79 27.62 -0.66 -10.02
N ASN A 80 26.62 0.22 -10.17
CA ASN A 80 26.79 1.62 -10.52
C ASN A 80 25.94 2.49 -9.58
N ASP A 81 26.59 3.31 -8.74
CA ASP A 81 26.00 4.13 -7.70
C ASP A 81 25.87 5.63 -8.08
N MET A 82 26.08 5.96 -9.36
CA MET A 82 25.99 7.35 -9.85
C MET A 82 24.71 8.09 -9.45
N PRO A 83 23.51 7.48 -9.44
CA PRO A 83 22.31 8.15 -8.98
C PRO A 83 22.41 8.68 -7.54
N PHE A 84 22.98 7.89 -6.64
CA PHE A 84 23.14 8.26 -5.25
C PHE A 84 24.26 9.29 -5.07
N ILE A 85 25.39 9.15 -5.82
CA ILE A 85 26.46 10.15 -5.81
C ILE A 85 25.93 11.50 -6.27
N ASN A 86 25.21 11.56 -7.37
CA ASN A 86 24.65 12.80 -7.91
C ASN A 86 23.59 13.43 -6.99
N ALA A 87 22.85 12.60 -6.27
CA ALA A 87 21.91 13.03 -5.25
C ALA A 87 22.60 13.44 -3.93
N ASN A 88 23.92 13.35 -3.82
CA ASN A 88 24.69 13.51 -2.58
C ASN A 88 24.15 12.63 -1.44
N MET A 89 23.89 11.37 -1.77
CA MET A 89 23.41 10.35 -0.87
C MET A 89 24.45 9.24 -0.75
N SER A 90 24.73 8.80 0.48
CA SER A 90 25.66 7.70 0.73
C SER A 90 24.88 6.41 0.94
N VAL A 91 25.21 5.39 0.18
CA VAL A 91 24.55 4.08 0.24
C VAL A 91 25.61 2.97 0.30
N PRO A 92 25.42 1.91 1.12
CA PRO A 92 26.30 0.74 1.08
C PRO A 92 26.24 0.04 -0.26
N LYS A 93 27.37 -0.44 -0.78
CA LYS A 93 27.41 -1.18 -2.04
C LYS A 93 26.64 -2.50 -2.03
N VAL A 94 26.48 -3.09 -0.85
CA VAL A 94 25.72 -4.34 -0.67
C VAL A 94 24.71 -4.10 0.44
N ILE A 95 23.44 -4.29 0.13
CA ILE A 95 22.33 -4.06 1.02
C ILE A 95 21.53 -5.37 1.17
N PHE A 96 21.27 -5.73 2.40
CA PHE A 96 20.48 -6.90 2.74
C PHE A 96 19.07 -6.44 3.10
N PHE A 97 18.11 -6.82 2.26
CA PHE A 97 16.70 -6.62 2.55
C PHE A 97 16.13 -7.86 3.18
N LYS A 98 15.31 -7.68 4.19
CA LYS A 98 14.34 -8.70 4.59
C LYS A 98 13.07 -8.47 3.82
N ARG A 99 12.46 -9.54 3.33
CA ARG A 99 11.09 -9.44 2.84
C ARG A 99 10.28 -8.83 3.97
N ALA A 100 9.75 -7.62 3.76
CA ALA A 100 8.71 -7.15 4.63
C ALA A 100 7.69 -8.29 4.65
N MET A 101 7.47 -8.91 5.79
CA MET A 101 6.34 -9.81 5.92
C MET A 101 5.10 -8.94 5.76
N GLN A 102 4.75 -8.69 4.50
CA GLN A 102 3.35 -8.58 4.19
C GLN A 102 2.82 -9.95 4.57
N ASN A 103 2.13 -10.06 5.69
CA ASN A 103 1.24 -11.17 5.96
C ASN A 103 0.05 -11.15 4.98
N ILE A 104 0.28 -10.62 3.78
CA ILE A 104 -0.53 -10.83 2.61
C ILE A 104 -0.15 -12.23 2.16
N THR A 105 -0.66 -13.21 2.88
CA THR A 105 -0.58 -14.60 2.48
C THR A 105 -1.15 -14.68 1.08
N LYS A 106 -0.62 -15.58 0.23
CA LYS A 106 -1.18 -15.95 -1.08
C LYS A 106 -2.72 -16.07 -1.05
N LYS A 107 -3.27 -16.38 0.11
CA LYS A 107 -4.68 -16.45 0.46
C LYS A 107 -5.43 -15.09 0.38
N SER A 108 -4.75 -13.94 0.52
CA SER A 108 -5.42 -12.63 0.42
C SER A 108 -5.72 -12.20 -1.02
N TYR A 109 -4.97 -12.72 -2.00
CA TYR A 109 -5.26 -12.52 -3.42
C TYR A 109 -6.23 -13.57 -3.98
N GLU A 110 -6.47 -14.69 -3.27
CA GLU A 110 -7.45 -15.73 -3.67
C GLU A 110 -8.89 -15.22 -3.61
N GLU A 111 -9.14 -14.08 -2.96
CA GLU A 111 -10.46 -13.43 -2.88
C GLU A 111 -10.66 -12.39 -4.00
N CYS A 112 -9.62 -12.09 -4.76
CA CYS A 112 -9.66 -11.18 -5.90
C CYS A 112 -10.10 -11.96 -7.13
N ASP A 113 -11.18 -11.58 -7.76
CA ASP A 113 -11.56 -12.12 -9.07
C ASP A 113 -10.52 -11.69 -10.12
N ASN A 114 -10.43 -12.42 -11.24
CA ASN A 114 -9.40 -12.21 -12.26
C ASN A 114 -9.40 -10.79 -12.88
N ASP A 115 -10.51 -10.07 -12.77
CA ASP A 115 -10.70 -8.71 -13.27
C ASP A 115 -10.71 -7.65 -12.18
N GLU A 116 -10.40 -8.05 -10.95
CA GLU A 116 -10.36 -7.15 -9.79
C GLU A 116 -8.95 -6.70 -9.43
N THR A 117 -8.87 -5.47 -8.94
CA THR A 117 -7.68 -4.86 -8.34
C THR A 117 -7.93 -4.63 -6.86
N LEU A 118 -7.02 -5.06 -6.01
CA LEU A 118 -7.07 -4.79 -4.58
C LEU A 118 -6.81 -3.29 -4.34
N ILE A 119 -7.78 -2.60 -3.71
CA ILE A 119 -7.65 -1.19 -3.31
C ILE A 119 -7.02 -1.09 -1.93
N ALA A 120 -7.54 -1.86 -0.98
CA ALA A 120 -7.07 -1.87 0.40
C ALA A 120 -7.44 -3.19 1.07
N LEU A 121 -6.62 -3.60 2.04
CA LEU A 121 -6.74 -4.83 2.79
C LEU A 121 -6.42 -4.57 4.25
N CYS A 122 -7.17 -5.18 5.17
CA CYS A 122 -6.85 -5.17 6.59
C CYS A 122 -7.16 -6.53 7.25
N GLU A 123 -6.18 -7.11 7.89
CA GLU A 123 -6.40 -8.18 8.86
C GLU A 123 -6.64 -7.56 10.23
N LEU A 124 -7.88 -7.62 10.70
CA LEU A 124 -8.25 -7.05 12.01
C LEU A 124 -7.62 -7.86 13.14
N SER A 125 -6.93 -7.16 14.03
CA SER A 125 -6.39 -7.72 15.26
C SER A 125 -7.50 -8.07 16.26
N GLY A 126 -7.27 -9.08 17.11
CA GLY A 126 -8.21 -9.49 18.15
C GLY A 126 -8.44 -10.99 18.24
N ALA A 127 -9.34 -11.41 19.13
CA ALA A 127 -9.64 -12.82 19.38
C ALA A 127 -10.29 -13.53 18.19
N GLU A 128 -11.14 -12.82 17.45
CA GLU A 128 -11.68 -13.27 16.17
C GLU A 128 -10.97 -12.50 15.05
N LYS A 129 -10.10 -13.19 14.33
CA LYS A 129 -9.41 -12.62 13.17
C LYS A 129 -10.37 -12.50 12.01
N LYS A 130 -10.40 -11.32 11.40
CA LYS A 130 -11.23 -11.01 10.23
C LYS A 130 -10.40 -10.29 9.19
N TRP A 131 -10.62 -10.66 7.93
CA TRP A 131 -10.12 -9.92 6.80
C TRP A 131 -11.18 -8.96 6.30
N GLN A 132 -10.77 -7.74 5.99
CA GLN A 132 -11.57 -6.82 5.18
C GLN A 132 -10.82 -6.44 3.93
N TYR A 133 -11.56 -6.36 2.84
CA TYR A 133 -11.03 -6.07 1.52
C TYR A 133 -11.87 -4.97 0.87
N PHE A 134 -11.20 -4.13 0.10
CA PHE A 134 -11.80 -3.26 -0.88
C PHE A 134 -11.21 -3.61 -2.25
N PHE A 135 -12.06 -3.91 -3.21
CA PHE A 135 -11.70 -4.24 -4.57
C PHE A 135 -12.32 -3.27 -5.56
N ALA A 136 -11.65 -3.09 -6.70
CA ALA A 136 -12.17 -2.43 -7.89
C ALA A 136 -12.07 -3.38 -9.08
N ASN A 137 -12.97 -3.29 -10.03
CA ASN A 137 -12.92 -4.07 -11.27
C ASN A 137 -12.90 -3.19 -12.52
N ASN A 138 -12.64 -3.81 -13.67
CA ASN A 138 -12.56 -3.14 -14.97
C ASN A 138 -13.91 -2.59 -15.49
N GLU A 139 -15.04 -2.95 -14.82
CA GLU A 139 -16.37 -2.45 -15.16
C GLU A 139 -16.77 -1.18 -14.38
N ASN A 140 -15.80 -0.46 -13.81
CA ASN A 140 -16.03 0.71 -12.95
C ASN A 140 -16.89 0.43 -11.71
N LYS A 141 -16.80 -0.79 -11.17
CA LYS A 141 -17.45 -1.20 -9.91
C LYS A 141 -16.42 -1.43 -8.84
N SER A 142 -16.82 -1.30 -7.59
CA SER A 142 -16.00 -1.69 -6.45
C SER A 142 -16.84 -2.47 -5.45
N ARG A 143 -16.18 -3.23 -4.57
CA ARG A 143 -16.87 -3.96 -3.50
C ARG A 143 -16.06 -3.95 -2.22
N TYR A 144 -16.77 -4.02 -1.12
CA TYR A 144 -16.23 -4.29 0.21
C TYR A 144 -16.59 -5.71 0.63
N LEU A 145 -15.66 -6.42 1.24
CA LEU A 145 -15.83 -7.76 1.77
C LEU A 145 -15.25 -7.85 3.17
N LEU A 146 -16.06 -8.31 4.14
CA LEU A 146 -15.63 -8.66 5.49
C LEU A 146 -15.81 -10.16 5.69
N LYS A 147 -14.73 -10.87 6.04
CA LYS A 147 -14.68 -12.32 6.08
C LYS A 147 -13.97 -12.81 7.34
N LYS A 148 -14.44 -13.89 7.94
CA LYS A 148 -13.74 -14.59 9.03
C LYS A 148 -12.54 -15.36 8.48
N VAL A 149 -11.40 -15.27 9.18
CA VAL A 149 -10.16 -15.97 8.75
C VAL A 149 -10.27 -17.47 8.92
N ASP A 150 -10.83 -17.92 10.02
CA ASP A 150 -10.90 -19.35 10.43
C ASP A 150 -11.87 -20.17 9.57
N THR A 151 -13.04 -19.65 9.31
CA THR A 151 -14.11 -20.35 8.59
C THR A 151 -14.27 -19.94 7.13
N GLY A 152 -13.68 -18.80 6.74
CA GLY A 152 -13.92 -18.20 5.44
C GLY A 152 -15.32 -17.62 5.27
N ALA A 153 -16.13 -17.55 6.33
CA ALA A 153 -17.51 -17.07 6.24
C ALA A 153 -17.55 -15.55 5.98
N VAL A 154 -18.31 -15.16 4.96
CA VAL A 154 -18.59 -13.76 4.64
C VAL A 154 -19.58 -13.21 5.65
N GLU A 155 -19.18 -12.15 6.37
CA GLU A 155 -20.05 -11.46 7.34
C GLU A 155 -20.75 -10.24 6.73
N LEU A 156 -20.06 -9.57 5.81
CA LEU A 156 -20.60 -8.39 5.15
C LEU A 156 -19.99 -8.26 3.76
N GLU A 157 -20.83 -8.09 2.76
CA GLU A 157 -20.47 -7.70 1.42
C GLU A 157 -21.30 -6.49 0.99
N VAL A 158 -20.64 -5.52 0.36
CA VAL A 158 -21.28 -4.31 -0.17
C VAL A 158 -20.68 -4.00 -1.52
N ASN A 159 -21.55 -3.91 -2.53
CA ASN A 159 -21.18 -3.54 -3.88
C ASN A 159 -21.45 -2.05 -4.12
N PHE A 160 -20.53 -1.41 -4.82
CA PHE A 160 -20.59 0.01 -5.18
C PHE A 160 -20.57 0.15 -6.70
N ASP A 161 -21.28 1.16 -7.16
CA ASP A 161 -21.39 1.56 -8.57
C ASP A 161 -21.47 3.09 -8.69
N VAL A 162 -21.77 3.59 -9.87
CA VAL A 162 -21.90 5.03 -10.13
C VAL A 162 -23.01 5.73 -9.33
N LYS A 163 -24.00 4.97 -8.81
CA LYS A 163 -25.15 5.51 -8.04
C LYS A 163 -24.93 5.40 -6.53
N ASN A 164 -24.22 4.35 -6.11
CA ASN A 164 -23.88 4.10 -4.71
C ASN A 164 -22.35 3.96 -4.60
N LYS A 165 -21.67 5.08 -4.37
CA LYS A 165 -20.21 5.15 -4.44
C LYS A 165 -19.56 4.84 -3.09
N LEU A 166 -18.45 4.12 -3.13
CA LEU A 166 -17.47 4.09 -2.05
C LEU A 166 -16.86 5.49 -1.92
N LYS A 167 -16.83 6.05 -0.71
CA LYS A 167 -16.20 7.35 -0.47
C LYS A 167 -14.73 7.18 -0.14
N ARG A 168 -13.89 8.03 -0.71
CA ARG A 168 -12.48 8.13 -0.39
C ARG A 168 -12.14 9.57 0.00
N TRP A 169 -11.44 9.71 1.12
CA TRP A 169 -10.95 10.99 1.62
C TRP A 169 -9.47 10.87 1.93
N LEU A 170 -8.65 11.78 1.41
CA LEU A 170 -7.26 11.97 1.80
C LEU A 170 -7.18 13.11 2.81
N ASP A 171 -6.84 12.80 4.04
CA ASP A 171 -6.53 13.80 5.07
C ASP A 171 -5.16 14.42 4.78
N LEU A 172 -5.14 15.68 4.35
CA LEU A 172 -3.93 16.39 3.96
C LEU A 172 -3.01 16.73 5.13
N SER A 173 -3.44 16.58 6.40
CA SER A 173 -2.58 16.82 7.55
C SER A 173 -1.80 15.58 8.00
N THR A 174 -2.35 14.39 7.78
CA THR A 174 -1.76 13.13 8.22
C THR A 174 -1.36 12.22 7.05
N TYR A 175 -1.74 12.59 5.83
CA TYR A 175 -1.61 11.78 4.62
C TYR A 175 -2.23 10.37 4.77
N THR A 176 -3.28 10.30 5.60
CA THR A 176 -4.08 9.08 5.76
C THR A 176 -5.20 9.06 4.72
N THR A 177 -5.27 7.98 3.95
CA THR A 177 -6.39 7.74 3.03
C THR A 177 -7.49 6.99 3.78
N TYR A 178 -8.68 7.54 3.77
CA TYR A 178 -9.87 6.91 4.36
C TYR A 178 -10.79 6.39 3.26
N PHE A 179 -11.22 5.13 3.41
CA PHE A 179 -12.31 4.54 2.64
C PHE A 179 -13.52 4.36 3.54
N GLY A 180 -14.68 4.81 3.09
CA GLY A 180 -15.85 4.74 3.96
C GLY A 180 -17.17 4.62 3.20
N PHE A 181 -18.13 3.95 3.85
CA PHE A 181 -19.49 3.80 3.36
C PHE A 181 -20.49 3.64 4.52
N ASN A 182 -21.75 3.91 4.22
CA ASN A 182 -22.85 3.70 5.15
C ASN A 182 -23.68 2.48 4.75
N LYS A 183 -24.11 1.69 5.74
CA LYS A 183 -25.07 0.60 5.58
C LYS A 183 -26.12 0.68 6.72
N GLY A 184 -27.29 1.19 6.39
CA GLY A 184 -28.32 1.50 7.40
C GLY A 184 -27.81 2.54 8.40
N ALA A 185 -27.87 2.21 9.69
CA ALA A 185 -27.40 3.06 10.78
C ALA A 185 -25.89 2.99 11.04
N TYR A 186 -25.17 2.14 10.29
CA TYR A 186 -23.74 1.90 10.49
C TYR A 186 -22.90 2.59 9.43
N SER A 187 -21.76 3.15 9.85
CA SER A 187 -20.68 3.63 9.00
C SER A 187 -19.45 2.75 9.22
N TYR A 188 -18.81 2.35 8.13
CA TYR A 188 -17.57 1.58 8.13
C TYR A 188 -16.49 2.46 7.51
N ILE A 189 -15.38 2.65 8.23
CA ILE A 189 -14.31 3.57 7.85
C ILE A 189 -12.96 2.85 8.02
N LEU A 190 -12.28 2.55 6.92
CA LEU A 190 -10.90 2.07 6.92
C LEU A 190 -9.96 3.26 6.76
N GLY A 191 -9.10 3.50 7.73
CA GLY A 191 -7.98 4.43 7.62
C GLY A 191 -6.71 3.70 7.23
N VAL A 192 -6.08 4.17 6.16
CA VAL A 192 -4.79 3.68 5.64
C VAL A 192 -3.78 4.81 5.74
N PRO A 193 -2.93 4.83 6.78
CA PRO A 193 -1.89 5.84 6.92
C PRO A 193 -0.88 5.80 5.77
N GLU A 194 -0.14 6.88 5.61
CA GLU A 194 1.02 6.92 4.74
C GLU A 194 1.99 5.77 5.05
N GLU A 195 2.65 5.26 4.03
CA GLU A 195 3.59 4.15 4.14
C GLU A 195 4.90 4.60 4.80
N LYS A 196 4.97 4.43 6.11
CA LYS A 196 6.16 4.70 6.93
C LYS A 196 6.34 3.65 8.01
N PRO A 197 7.55 3.46 8.54
CA PRO A 197 7.83 2.47 9.58
C PRO A 197 6.86 2.59 10.76
N GLY A 198 6.21 1.48 11.12
CA GLY A 198 5.24 1.41 12.22
C GLY A 198 3.83 1.89 11.88
N ALA A 199 3.56 2.33 10.65
CA ALA A 199 2.22 2.67 10.23
C ALA A 199 1.32 1.43 10.23
N VAL A 200 0.13 1.54 10.83
CA VAL A 200 -0.86 0.48 10.94
C VAL A 200 -2.21 1.01 10.48
N ALA A 201 -2.83 0.31 9.55
CA ALA A 201 -4.20 0.63 9.13
C ALA A 201 -5.19 0.28 10.25
N PHE A 202 -6.37 0.89 10.22
CA PHE A 202 -7.37 0.71 11.26
C PHE A 202 -8.80 0.79 10.70
N LEU A 203 -9.71 0.09 11.35
CA LEU A 203 -11.14 0.09 11.05
C LEU A 203 -11.92 0.75 12.18
N ASP A 204 -12.68 1.78 11.86
CA ASP A 204 -13.70 2.38 12.72
C ASP A 204 -15.09 1.98 12.24
N ILE A 205 -15.92 1.52 13.19
CA ILE A 205 -17.34 1.29 12.95
C ILE A 205 -18.13 2.24 13.84
N LYS A 206 -18.99 3.04 13.22
CA LYS A 206 -19.90 3.94 13.93
C LYS A 206 -21.33 3.44 13.80
N LYS A 207 -22.16 3.71 14.79
CA LYS A 207 -23.62 3.53 14.75
C LYS A 207 -24.28 4.84 15.11
N ASN A 208 -25.13 5.37 14.21
CA ASN A 208 -25.75 6.68 14.36
C ASN A 208 -24.71 7.78 14.71
N GLY A 209 -23.56 7.77 14.02
CA GLY A 209 -22.47 8.72 14.21
C GLY A 209 -21.58 8.49 15.45
N LYS A 210 -21.90 7.55 16.34
CA LYS A 210 -21.08 7.22 17.52
C LYS A 210 -20.21 6.02 17.23
N THR A 211 -18.89 6.11 17.49
CA THR A 211 -17.96 4.99 17.38
C THR A 211 -18.34 3.88 18.36
N ILE A 212 -18.58 2.69 17.84
CA ILE A 212 -18.89 1.47 18.59
C ILE A 212 -17.77 0.45 18.54
N SER A 213 -16.86 0.57 17.57
CA SER A 213 -15.68 -0.28 17.44
C SER A 213 -14.58 0.52 16.77
N ALA A 214 -13.38 0.46 17.31
CA ALA A 214 -12.14 0.91 16.71
C ALA A 214 -11.13 -0.25 16.82
N LYS A 215 -10.59 -0.71 15.71
CA LYS A 215 -9.66 -1.85 15.67
C LYS A 215 -8.49 -1.55 14.75
N GLU A 216 -7.32 -1.86 15.21
CA GLU A 216 -6.12 -1.84 14.37
C GLU A 216 -6.04 -3.09 13.50
N CYS A 217 -5.45 -2.95 12.34
CA CYS A 217 -5.05 -4.05 11.49
C CYS A 217 -3.74 -4.67 12.00
N SER A 218 -3.37 -5.85 11.52
CA SER A 218 -2.07 -6.47 11.86
C SER A 218 -0.88 -5.75 11.21
N SER A 219 -1.14 -4.94 10.18
CA SER A 219 -0.15 -4.15 9.44
C SER A 219 -0.81 -2.93 8.79
N ASN A 220 -0.02 -2.10 8.09
CA ASN A 220 -0.60 -1.14 7.16
C ASN A 220 -1.25 -1.88 5.98
N SER A 221 -2.11 -1.20 5.24
CA SER A 221 -2.76 -1.72 4.04
C SER A 221 -1.94 -1.39 2.82
N PHE A 222 -1.78 -2.38 1.95
CA PHE A 222 -1.09 -2.24 0.67
C PHE A 222 -2.08 -2.60 -0.45
N GLY A 223 -2.24 -1.72 -1.41
CA GLY A 223 -3.14 -1.88 -2.54
C GLY A 223 -3.18 -0.58 -3.36
N GLU A 224 -3.93 -0.59 -4.45
CA GLU A 224 -4.06 0.54 -5.38
C GLU A 224 -5.02 1.60 -4.80
N LYS A 225 -4.67 2.14 -3.62
CA LYS A 225 -5.52 3.11 -2.88
C LYS A 225 -5.87 4.37 -3.68
N ASN A 226 -5.08 4.69 -4.71
CA ASN A 226 -5.27 5.87 -5.56
C ASN A 226 -6.01 5.58 -6.87
N ILE A 227 -6.47 4.34 -7.11
CA ILE A 227 -7.19 3.96 -8.34
C ILE A 227 -8.34 4.93 -8.65
N LYS A 228 -8.50 5.29 -9.91
CA LYS A 228 -9.56 6.20 -10.37
C LYS A 228 -10.61 5.41 -11.14
N ILE A 229 -11.77 5.23 -10.52
CA ILE A 229 -12.93 4.55 -11.12
C ILE A 229 -14.22 5.25 -10.68
N ASP A 230 -15.28 5.10 -11.47
CA ASP A 230 -16.54 5.83 -11.27
C ASP A 230 -17.30 5.44 -9.99
N SER A 231 -17.05 4.24 -9.47
CA SER A 231 -17.66 3.75 -8.22
C SER A 231 -16.98 4.28 -6.95
N ILE A 232 -15.90 5.06 -7.08
CA ILE A 232 -15.24 5.74 -5.97
C ILE A 232 -15.45 7.24 -6.10
N GLU A 233 -15.88 7.88 -5.01
CA GLU A 233 -16.05 9.33 -4.89
C GLU A 233 -14.93 9.90 -4.01
N ASP A 234 -14.08 10.74 -4.60
CA ASP A 234 -13.10 11.52 -3.84
C ASP A 234 -13.80 12.67 -3.11
N VAL A 235 -13.76 12.66 -1.78
CA VAL A 235 -14.32 13.70 -0.94
C VAL A 235 -13.23 14.72 -0.61
N LEU A 236 -13.53 16.00 -0.80
CA LEU A 236 -12.58 17.09 -0.53
C LEU A 236 -12.26 17.18 0.96
N ASP A 237 -10.98 17.32 1.30
CA ASP A 237 -10.48 17.45 2.68
C ASP A 237 -11.17 18.63 3.41
N SER A 238 -11.30 19.78 2.76
CA SER A 238 -11.99 20.93 3.31
C SER A 238 -13.44 20.64 3.70
N SER A 239 -14.17 19.89 2.87
CA SER A 239 -15.58 19.56 3.16
C SER A 239 -15.75 18.65 4.37
N ILE A 240 -14.76 17.81 4.67
CA ILE A 240 -14.75 16.97 5.87
C ILE A 240 -14.40 17.80 7.11
N ARG A 241 -13.36 18.65 7.01
CA ARG A 241 -12.93 19.53 8.11
C ARG A 241 -13.97 20.54 8.49
N ASP A 242 -14.62 21.17 7.52
CA ASP A 242 -15.66 22.18 7.74
C ASP A 242 -16.97 21.57 8.28
N ASN A 243 -17.11 20.23 8.27
CA ASN A 243 -18.28 19.52 8.76
C ASN A 243 -17.93 18.59 9.96
N ASP A 244 -17.16 19.10 10.92
CA ASP A 244 -16.79 18.41 12.16
C ASP A 244 -16.22 16.98 11.93
N PHE A 245 -15.45 16.78 10.89
CA PHE A 245 -14.88 15.49 10.51
C PHE A 245 -15.91 14.36 10.29
N LYS A 246 -17.07 14.72 9.80
CA LYS A 246 -18.11 13.74 9.44
C LYS A 246 -17.74 13.06 8.13
N PHE A 247 -17.40 11.78 8.25
CA PHE A 247 -17.10 10.88 7.14
C PHE A 247 -17.58 9.47 7.50
N PRO A 248 -18.14 8.71 6.59
CA PRO A 248 -18.65 9.01 5.25
C PRO A 248 -20.00 9.73 5.27
#